data_e900a50b3bc9b71cdfa90f8ad80b4328
#
_entry.id   e900a50b3bc9b71cdfa90f8ad80b4328
#
_cell.length_a   1.000
_cell.length_b   1.000
_cell.length_c   1.000
_cell.angle_alpha   90.00
_cell.angle_beta   90.00
_cell.angle_gamma   90.00
#
_symmetry.space_group_name_H-M   'P 1'
#
loop_
_entity.id
_entity.type
_entity.pdbx_description
1 polymer ?
#
loop_
_entity_poly.entity_id
_entity_poly.type
_entity_poly.pdbx_seq_one_letter_code
_entity_poly.pdbx_strand_id
1 'polypeptide(L)'
;MNVHNVMEEYVEKNVNGLYQHLMEAKTPWVPCDCENCRLDAISYVLNRLTPRYVVSGRGAVYAAQFLESSQLNADVTALSMEAIRVIASVQRPYHKTSVKTASSDSERKNDSPVFNFPVISGAVYYGTTFEPVIGAEISLLDQNGIVAMHDFSWQNPAGTFSSTKGSFSFWPKEITSANLNETKKFSFTVEAKAEGYPAVRQGFEIVLMSESERKTTISQSLTMKVQDLILFKD
;
A
#
# COMPACT_ATOMS: atom_id res chain seq x y z
N MET A 1 -19.76 2.54 17.10
CA MET A 1 -20.43 3.22 15.97
C MET A 1 -19.55 3.00 14.76
N ASN A 2 -20.04 2.28 13.75
CA ASN A 2 -19.24 1.99 12.56
C ASN A 2 -19.73 2.89 11.41
N VAL A 3 -18.84 3.67 10.83
CA VAL A 3 -19.12 4.49 9.64
C VAL A 3 -18.69 3.66 8.45
N HIS A 4 -19.59 3.45 7.48
CA HIS A 4 -19.35 2.63 6.31
C HIS A 4 -19.58 3.42 5.02
N ASN A 5 -18.71 3.27 4.04
CA ASN A 5 -18.85 3.90 2.73
C ASN A 5 -19.53 2.93 1.76
N VAL A 6 -20.79 3.15 1.46
CA VAL A 6 -21.57 2.25 0.58
C VAL A 6 -21.07 2.21 -0.87
N MET A 7 -20.24 3.19 -1.28
CA MET A 7 -19.63 3.18 -2.62
C MET A 7 -18.57 2.07 -2.76
N GLU A 8 -17.96 1.62 -1.68
CA GLU A 8 -16.93 0.58 -1.73
C GLU A 8 -17.48 -0.73 -2.27
N GLU A 9 -18.53 -1.26 -1.64
CA GLU A 9 -19.17 -2.50 -2.09
C GLU A 9 -19.75 -2.38 -3.50
N TYR A 10 -20.30 -1.21 -3.83
CA TYR A 10 -20.89 -0.97 -5.15
C TYR A 10 -19.83 -0.97 -6.25
N VAL A 11 -18.71 -0.29 -6.04
CA VAL A 11 -17.59 -0.25 -6.99
C VAL A 11 -16.90 -1.60 -7.09
N GLU A 12 -16.66 -2.27 -5.97
CA GLU A 12 -16.05 -3.60 -5.95
C GLU A 12 -16.86 -4.60 -6.79
N LYS A 13 -18.19 -4.63 -6.60
CA LYS A 13 -19.09 -5.48 -7.37
C LYS A 13 -19.04 -5.16 -8.87
N ASN A 14 -19.04 -3.87 -9.23
CA ASN A 14 -19.00 -3.43 -10.63
C ASN A 14 -17.67 -3.80 -11.30
N VAL A 15 -16.53 -3.48 -10.68
CA VAL A 15 -15.19 -3.78 -11.20
C VAL A 15 -14.99 -5.29 -11.36
N ASN A 16 -15.37 -6.08 -10.34
CA ASN A 16 -15.24 -7.54 -10.40
C ASN A 16 -16.11 -8.16 -11.50
N GLY A 17 -17.33 -7.65 -11.66
CA GLY A 17 -18.22 -8.09 -12.75
C GLY A 17 -17.65 -7.77 -14.13
N LEU A 18 -17.10 -6.57 -14.32
CA LEU A 18 -16.47 -6.19 -15.59
C LEU A 18 -15.23 -7.05 -15.90
N TYR A 19 -14.35 -7.28 -14.93
CA TYR A 19 -13.21 -8.18 -15.13
C TYR A 19 -13.66 -9.57 -15.54
N GLN A 20 -14.68 -10.13 -14.88
CA GLN A 20 -15.21 -11.44 -15.24
C GLN A 20 -15.70 -11.47 -16.70
N HIS A 21 -16.51 -10.48 -17.10
CA HIS A 21 -16.99 -10.39 -18.49
C HIS A 21 -15.86 -10.24 -19.52
N LEU A 22 -14.85 -9.41 -19.21
CA LEU A 22 -13.71 -9.19 -20.11
C LEU A 22 -12.83 -10.44 -20.24
N MET A 23 -12.67 -11.21 -19.17
CA MET A 23 -11.92 -12.47 -19.19
C MET A 23 -12.68 -13.59 -19.91
N GLU A 24 -13.99 -13.70 -19.70
CA GLU A 24 -14.85 -14.64 -20.44
C GLU A 24 -14.85 -14.35 -21.95
N ALA A 25 -14.88 -13.06 -22.31
CA ALA A 25 -14.79 -12.60 -23.70
C ALA A 25 -13.38 -12.74 -24.28
N LYS A 26 -12.39 -13.18 -23.49
CA LYS A 26 -10.97 -13.29 -23.90
C LYS A 26 -10.44 -12.01 -24.54
N THR A 27 -10.73 -10.87 -23.92
CA THR A 27 -10.40 -9.55 -24.43
C THR A 27 -8.88 -9.34 -24.50
N PRO A 28 -8.28 -9.09 -25.68
CA PRO A 28 -6.82 -9.12 -25.85
C PRO A 28 -6.05 -8.07 -25.05
N TRP A 29 -6.70 -6.94 -24.71
CA TRP A 29 -6.05 -5.83 -23.99
C TRP A 29 -6.15 -5.96 -22.47
N VAL A 30 -6.81 -7.00 -21.93
CA VAL A 30 -6.82 -7.32 -20.50
C VAL A 30 -5.98 -8.59 -20.28
N PRO A 31 -4.68 -8.44 -20.03
CA PRO A 31 -3.78 -9.60 -19.93
C PRO A 31 -3.92 -10.35 -18.60
N CYS A 32 -4.55 -9.75 -17.57
CA CYS A 32 -4.62 -10.32 -16.24
C CYS A 32 -5.78 -9.75 -15.43
N ASP A 33 -6.35 -10.58 -14.57
CA ASP A 33 -7.41 -10.25 -13.63
C ASP A 33 -7.04 -10.64 -12.18
N CYS A 34 -5.74 -10.71 -11.87
CA CYS A 34 -5.30 -11.07 -10.53
C CYS A 34 -5.84 -10.08 -9.48
N GLU A 35 -5.87 -10.52 -8.23
CA GLU A 35 -6.40 -9.74 -7.11
C GLU A 35 -5.81 -8.32 -7.04
N ASN A 36 -4.48 -8.18 -7.24
CA ASN A 36 -3.83 -6.88 -7.24
C ASN A 36 -4.33 -5.94 -8.34
N CYS A 37 -4.55 -6.46 -9.56
CA CYS A 37 -5.12 -5.66 -10.65
C CYS A 37 -6.55 -5.22 -10.36
N ARG A 38 -7.35 -6.08 -9.74
CA ARG A 38 -8.72 -5.76 -9.33
C ARG A 38 -8.73 -4.69 -8.23
N LEU A 39 -7.89 -4.83 -7.21
CA LEU A 39 -7.75 -3.85 -6.13
C LEU A 39 -7.26 -2.48 -6.63
N ASP A 40 -6.29 -2.47 -7.55
CA ASP A 40 -5.82 -1.25 -8.17
C ASP A 40 -6.94 -0.55 -8.97
N ALA A 41 -7.73 -1.30 -9.71
CA ALA A 41 -8.86 -0.75 -10.46
C ALA A 41 -9.96 -0.21 -9.52
N ILE A 42 -10.28 -0.93 -8.44
CA ILE A 42 -11.22 -0.48 -7.41
C ILE A 42 -10.73 0.82 -6.78
N SER A 43 -9.47 0.88 -6.37
CA SER A 43 -8.84 2.09 -5.82
C SER A 43 -8.90 3.27 -6.80
N TYR A 44 -8.62 3.02 -8.09
CA TYR A 44 -8.68 4.05 -9.12
C TYR A 44 -10.07 4.68 -9.20
N VAL A 45 -11.12 3.86 -9.19
CA VAL A 45 -12.52 4.31 -9.27
C VAL A 45 -12.92 5.04 -8.00
N LEU A 46 -12.66 4.47 -6.82
CA LEU A 46 -13.04 5.06 -5.54
C LEU A 46 -12.41 6.43 -5.30
N ASN A 47 -11.18 6.65 -5.77
CA ASN A 47 -10.50 7.95 -5.66
C ASN A 47 -11.09 9.04 -6.59
N ARG A 48 -11.98 8.68 -7.52
CA ARG A 48 -12.63 9.61 -8.47
C ARG A 48 -14.11 9.80 -8.22
N LEU A 49 -14.68 8.99 -7.32
CA LEU A 49 -16.08 9.08 -6.91
C LEU A 49 -16.22 9.79 -5.57
N THR A 50 -17.35 10.48 -5.39
CA THR A 50 -17.68 11.07 -4.09
C THR A 50 -18.09 9.96 -3.12
N PRO A 51 -17.41 9.79 -1.97
CA PRO A 51 -17.76 8.77 -1.00
C PRO A 51 -19.13 9.07 -0.36
N ARG A 52 -19.85 8.00 0.01
CA ARG A 52 -21.13 8.10 0.70
C ARG A 52 -21.10 7.27 1.98
N TYR A 53 -20.98 7.97 3.09
CA TYR A 53 -20.91 7.36 4.40
C TYR A 53 -22.29 7.19 5.03
N VAL A 54 -22.53 6.01 5.60
CA VAL A 54 -23.71 5.68 6.37
C VAL A 54 -23.33 5.15 7.74
N VAL A 55 -24.17 5.39 8.75
CA VAL A 55 -23.93 4.96 10.13
C VAL A 55 -25.04 4.03 10.65
N SER A 56 -26.12 3.83 9.89
CA SER A 56 -27.28 3.04 10.33
C SER A 56 -27.97 2.37 9.14
N GLY A 57 -28.74 1.32 9.42
CA GLY A 57 -29.56 0.64 8.42
C GLY A 57 -30.54 1.57 7.70
N ARG A 58 -31.06 2.61 8.37
CA ARG A 58 -31.93 3.63 7.75
C ARG A 58 -31.14 4.45 6.71
N GLY A 59 -29.87 4.80 7.00
CA GLY A 59 -28.99 5.47 6.05
C GLY A 59 -28.69 4.59 4.84
N ALA A 60 -28.51 3.28 5.05
CA ALA A 60 -28.27 2.32 3.98
C ALA A 60 -29.46 2.20 3.01
N VAL A 61 -30.71 2.24 3.51
CA VAL A 61 -31.92 2.22 2.68
C VAL A 61 -32.00 3.46 1.78
N TYR A 62 -31.70 4.65 2.30
CA TYR A 62 -31.65 5.86 1.48
C TYR A 62 -30.51 5.85 0.47
N ALA A 63 -29.38 5.28 0.85
CA ALA A 63 -28.24 5.14 -0.08
C ALA A 63 -28.57 4.15 -1.21
N ALA A 64 -29.35 3.09 -0.95
CA ALA A 64 -29.74 2.11 -1.95
C ALA A 64 -30.51 2.76 -3.12
N GLN A 65 -31.45 3.68 -2.83
CA GLN A 65 -32.17 4.42 -3.89
C GLN A 65 -31.24 5.22 -4.80
N PHE A 66 -30.16 5.78 -4.24
CA PHE A 66 -29.15 6.49 -5.02
C PHE A 66 -28.30 5.51 -5.84
N LEU A 67 -27.92 4.35 -5.28
CA LEU A 67 -27.14 3.34 -5.97
C LEU A 67 -27.89 2.68 -7.14
N GLU A 68 -29.24 2.70 -7.13
CA GLU A 68 -30.08 2.24 -8.22
C GLU A 68 -30.20 3.24 -9.39
N SER A 69 -29.62 4.43 -9.25
CA SER A 69 -29.63 5.43 -10.32
C SER A 69 -28.92 4.93 -11.58
N SER A 70 -29.60 4.98 -12.72
CA SER A 70 -29.06 4.58 -14.02
C SER A 70 -27.83 5.44 -14.40
N GLN A 71 -27.83 6.73 -14.04
CA GLN A 71 -26.72 7.63 -14.28
C GLN A 71 -25.49 7.21 -13.48
N LEU A 72 -25.64 6.94 -12.18
CA LEU A 72 -24.54 6.49 -11.34
C LEU A 72 -23.94 5.18 -11.86
N ASN A 73 -24.81 4.24 -12.27
CA ASN A 73 -24.35 2.98 -12.82
C ASN A 73 -23.55 3.18 -14.11
N ALA A 74 -23.99 4.07 -14.99
CA ALA A 74 -23.26 4.41 -16.21
C ALA A 74 -21.90 5.06 -15.90
N ASP A 75 -21.87 6.02 -14.97
CA ASP A 75 -20.64 6.72 -14.57
C ASP A 75 -19.64 5.75 -13.91
N VAL A 76 -20.09 4.91 -12.99
CA VAL A 76 -19.23 3.91 -12.34
C VAL A 76 -18.73 2.87 -13.34
N THR A 77 -19.57 2.43 -14.26
CA THR A 77 -19.17 1.47 -15.30
C THR A 77 -18.14 2.07 -16.24
N ALA A 78 -18.32 3.32 -16.67
CA ALA A 78 -17.36 4.04 -17.52
C ALA A 78 -16.01 4.22 -16.83
N LEU A 79 -16.02 4.67 -15.56
CA LEU A 79 -14.80 4.81 -14.75
C LEU A 79 -14.13 3.46 -14.50
N SER A 80 -14.89 2.41 -14.25
CA SER A 80 -14.35 1.06 -14.05
C SER A 80 -13.68 0.52 -15.31
N MET A 81 -14.27 0.75 -16.48
CA MET A 81 -13.68 0.37 -17.77
C MET A 81 -12.40 1.17 -18.05
N GLU A 82 -12.39 2.47 -17.73
CA GLU A 82 -11.19 3.30 -17.81
C GLU A 82 -10.10 2.79 -16.86
N ALA A 83 -10.45 2.49 -15.61
CA ALA A 83 -9.54 1.96 -14.61
C ALA A 83 -8.87 0.67 -15.10
N ILE A 84 -9.67 -0.31 -15.56
CA ILE A 84 -9.15 -1.58 -16.08
C ILE A 84 -8.20 -1.33 -17.26
N ARG A 85 -8.52 -0.40 -18.15
CA ARG A 85 -7.67 -0.06 -19.30
C ARG A 85 -6.35 0.57 -18.87
N VAL A 86 -6.36 1.48 -17.91
CA VAL A 86 -5.16 2.12 -17.35
C VAL A 86 -4.28 1.07 -16.67
N ILE A 87 -4.87 0.23 -15.80
CA ILE A 87 -4.12 -0.81 -15.07
C ILE A 87 -3.56 -1.87 -16.03
N ALA A 88 -4.30 -2.24 -17.06
CA ALA A 88 -3.83 -3.19 -18.09
C ALA A 88 -2.67 -2.64 -18.93
N SER A 89 -2.61 -1.32 -19.15
CA SER A 89 -1.55 -0.67 -19.93
C SER A 89 -0.24 -0.49 -19.15
N VAL A 90 -0.31 -0.41 -17.81
CA VAL A 90 0.84 -0.22 -16.92
C VAL A 90 0.97 -1.44 -16.01
N GLN A 91 1.54 -2.52 -16.55
CA GLN A 91 1.76 -3.73 -15.77
C GLN A 91 2.82 -3.49 -14.69
N ARG A 92 2.45 -3.78 -13.45
CA ARG A 92 3.41 -3.78 -12.34
C ARG A 92 4.25 -5.07 -12.37
N PRO A 93 5.54 -5.04 -12.00
CA PRO A 93 6.45 -6.20 -12.08
C PRO A 93 6.02 -7.45 -11.29
N TYR A 94 5.17 -7.32 -10.26
CA TYR A 94 4.62 -8.44 -9.47
C TYR A 94 3.28 -8.96 -9.97
N HIS A 95 2.89 -8.50 -11.13
CA HIS A 95 1.71 -8.92 -11.81
C HIS A 95 1.80 -10.41 -12.18
N LYS A 96 0.94 -11.25 -11.61
CA LYS A 96 0.88 -12.67 -11.95
C LYS A 96 0.22 -12.82 -13.31
N THR A 97 1.02 -12.81 -14.37
CA THR A 97 0.54 -13.19 -15.70
C THR A 97 0.12 -14.66 -15.65
N SER A 98 -1.12 -14.96 -15.98
CA SER A 98 -1.61 -16.34 -16.11
C SER A 98 -1.11 -17.02 -17.39
N VAL A 99 0.16 -16.83 -17.74
CA VAL A 99 0.83 -17.67 -18.72
C VAL A 99 1.29 -18.89 -17.95
N LYS A 100 0.63 -20.02 -18.25
CA LYS A 100 1.10 -21.36 -17.91
C LYS A 100 2.49 -21.60 -18.53
N THR A 101 3.50 -21.01 -17.97
CA THR A 101 4.86 -21.55 -18.06
C THR A 101 5.06 -22.32 -16.78
N ALA A 102 5.17 -23.62 -16.93
CA ALA A 102 5.56 -24.53 -15.89
C ALA A 102 6.94 -24.10 -15.37
N SER A 103 6.95 -23.32 -14.33
CA SER A 103 8.03 -23.17 -13.39
C SER A 103 7.39 -22.98 -12.03
N SER A 104 7.35 -24.08 -11.34
CA SER A 104 7.05 -24.26 -9.94
C SER A 104 7.73 -23.18 -9.07
N ASP A 105 6.97 -22.13 -8.75
CA ASP A 105 7.01 -21.55 -7.44
C ASP A 105 5.57 -21.53 -6.93
N SER A 106 5.13 -22.75 -6.56
CA SER A 106 4.06 -22.93 -5.61
C SER A 106 4.28 -21.93 -4.48
N GLU A 107 3.24 -21.14 -4.17
CA GLU A 107 3.06 -20.65 -2.83
C GLU A 107 3.27 -21.83 -1.89
N ARG A 108 4.51 -22.08 -1.52
CA ARG A 108 4.79 -22.82 -0.31
C ARG A 108 4.21 -21.89 0.76
N LYS A 109 3.07 -22.27 1.32
CA LYS A 109 2.79 -21.99 2.71
C LYS A 109 4.00 -22.53 3.45
N ASN A 110 5.03 -21.69 3.57
CA ASN A 110 6.06 -21.93 4.53
C ASN A 110 5.34 -21.74 5.86
N ASP A 111 4.97 -22.84 6.51
CA ASP A 111 4.41 -22.88 7.87
C ASP A 111 5.39 -22.32 8.91
N SER A 112 6.49 -21.71 8.46
CA SER A 112 7.47 -21.10 9.35
C SER A 112 6.93 -19.78 9.87
N PRO A 113 6.91 -19.59 11.18
CA PRO A 113 6.53 -18.32 11.79
C PRO A 113 7.35 -17.15 11.25
N VAL A 114 6.78 -15.95 11.26
CA VAL A 114 7.44 -14.76 10.72
C VAL A 114 7.32 -13.57 11.68
N PHE A 115 8.32 -12.71 11.66
CA PHE A 115 8.24 -11.39 12.25
C PHE A 115 7.67 -10.42 11.22
N ASN A 116 6.45 -9.96 11.43
CA ASN A 116 5.80 -8.96 10.59
C ASN A 116 6.16 -7.56 11.07
N PHE A 117 6.80 -6.76 10.24
CA PHE A 117 7.14 -5.38 10.59
C PHE A 117 5.94 -4.46 10.37
N PRO A 118 5.78 -3.44 11.24
CA PRO A 118 4.83 -2.37 11.02
C PRO A 118 5.29 -1.50 9.85
N VAL A 119 4.36 -0.72 9.29
CA VAL A 119 4.72 0.39 8.40
C VAL A 119 5.37 1.48 9.24
N ILE A 120 6.63 1.78 8.97
CA ILE A 120 7.43 2.81 9.64
C ILE A 120 7.21 4.12 8.89
N SER A 121 6.77 5.17 9.57
CA SER A 121 6.51 6.47 8.96
C SER A 121 7.15 7.60 9.77
N GLY A 122 7.48 8.70 9.10
CA GLY A 122 8.02 9.91 9.71
C GLY A 122 8.03 11.05 8.70
N ALA A 123 8.58 12.20 9.09
CA ALA A 123 8.73 13.35 8.22
C ALA A 123 10.08 14.03 8.45
N VAL A 124 10.50 14.86 7.49
CA VAL A 124 11.76 15.61 7.53
C VAL A 124 11.45 17.10 7.44
N TYR A 125 12.02 17.88 8.36
CA TYR A 125 11.82 19.33 8.46
C TYR A 125 13.14 20.08 8.51
N TYR A 126 13.13 21.31 8.01
CA TYR A 126 14.21 22.27 8.24
C TYR A 126 14.19 22.78 9.70
N GLY A 127 15.31 22.72 10.38
CA GLY A 127 15.39 23.09 11.79
C GLY A 127 15.18 24.60 12.08
N THR A 128 15.36 25.46 11.09
CA THR A 128 15.20 26.90 11.20
C THR A 128 13.77 27.39 10.93
N THR A 129 13.10 26.79 9.93
CA THR A 129 11.77 27.24 9.47
C THR A 129 10.65 26.28 9.85
N PHE A 130 10.98 25.06 10.25
CA PHE A 130 10.05 23.93 10.45
C PHE A 130 9.19 23.63 9.22
N GLU A 131 9.65 24.06 8.03
CA GLU A 131 9.03 23.68 6.77
C GLU A 131 9.45 22.27 6.36
N PRO A 132 8.58 21.53 5.66
CA PRO A 132 8.92 20.19 5.16
C PRO A 132 10.10 20.25 4.17
N VAL A 133 11.06 19.34 4.33
CA VAL A 133 12.15 19.20 3.36
C VAL A 133 11.66 18.44 2.14
N ILE A 134 11.81 19.05 0.97
CA ILE A 134 11.42 18.47 -0.31
C ILE A 134 12.69 18.06 -1.07
N GLY A 135 12.64 16.89 -1.73
CA GLY A 135 13.78 16.34 -2.49
C GLY A 135 14.87 15.70 -1.62
N ALA A 136 14.60 15.46 -0.33
CA ALA A 136 15.50 14.66 0.50
C ALA A 136 15.40 13.18 0.12
N GLU A 137 16.55 12.49 0.17
CA GLU A 137 16.66 11.04 0.09
C GLU A 137 16.67 10.45 1.50
N ILE A 138 15.72 9.56 1.78
CA ILE A 138 15.57 8.91 3.08
C ILE A 138 15.87 7.43 2.91
N SER A 139 16.76 6.89 3.74
CA SER A 139 17.12 5.48 3.73
C SER A 139 16.79 4.83 5.07
N LEU A 140 16.18 3.65 5.04
CA LEU A 140 16.06 2.77 6.21
C LEU A 140 17.19 1.75 6.18
N LEU A 141 17.97 1.73 7.23
CA LEU A 141 19.18 0.91 7.37
C LEU A 141 19.04 -0.03 8.58
N ASP A 142 19.63 -1.20 8.47
CA ASP A 142 19.93 -2.11 9.57
C ASP A 142 21.44 -2.32 9.73
N GLN A 143 21.85 -3.33 10.49
CA GLN A 143 23.26 -3.67 10.70
C GLN A 143 23.96 -4.18 9.40
N ASN A 144 23.18 -4.63 8.41
CA ASN A 144 23.65 -5.18 7.15
C ASN A 144 23.63 -4.15 6.01
N GLY A 145 23.05 -2.97 6.23
CA GLY A 145 22.92 -1.91 5.24
C GLY A 145 21.47 -1.56 4.92
N ILE A 146 21.16 -1.35 3.64
CA ILE A 146 19.80 -0.96 3.21
C ILE A 146 18.82 -2.12 3.43
N VAL A 147 17.76 -1.85 4.18
CA VAL A 147 16.72 -2.84 4.51
C VAL A 147 15.89 -3.17 3.27
N ALA A 148 15.69 -4.48 3.04
CA ALA A 148 14.77 -4.94 1.99
C ALA A 148 13.31 -4.62 2.37
N MET A 149 12.54 -4.12 1.41
CA MET A 149 11.14 -3.77 1.60
C MET A 149 10.23 -4.97 1.32
N HIS A 150 9.00 -4.90 1.83
CA HIS A 150 7.97 -5.93 1.70
C HIS A 150 7.78 -6.34 0.23
N ASP A 151 7.67 -5.34 -0.63
CA ASP A 151 7.66 -5.52 -2.08
C ASP A 151 8.34 -4.30 -2.75
N PHE A 152 8.46 -4.33 -4.08
CA PHE A 152 9.16 -3.29 -4.84
C PHE A 152 8.36 -1.97 -4.96
N SER A 153 7.09 -1.92 -4.59
CA SER A 153 6.32 -0.67 -4.54
C SER A 153 6.79 0.24 -3.40
N TRP A 154 7.45 -0.33 -2.40
CA TRP A 154 8.08 0.38 -1.29
C TRP A 154 9.55 0.64 -1.60
N GLN A 155 9.84 1.89 -1.95
CA GLN A 155 11.21 2.27 -2.29
C GLN A 155 12.07 2.45 -1.02
N ASN A 156 13.30 1.95 -1.07
CA ASN A 156 14.35 2.25 -0.12
C ASN A 156 15.68 2.34 -0.88
N PRO A 157 16.24 3.54 -1.05
CA PRO A 157 15.84 4.86 -0.51
C PRO A 157 14.53 5.41 -1.06
N ALA A 158 13.82 6.21 -0.25
CA ALA A 158 12.61 6.92 -0.61
C ALA A 158 12.86 8.43 -0.71
N GLY A 159 12.21 9.10 -1.68
CA GLY A 159 12.25 10.56 -1.82
C GLY A 159 11.15 11.27 -1.03
N THR A 160 11.40 12.51 -0.60
CA THR A 160 10.36 13.37 -0.03
C THR A 160 9.80 14.33 -1.07
N PHE A 161 8.48 14.56 -1.02
CA PHE A 161 7.75 15.37 -2.00
C PHE A 161 6.89 16.43 -1.33
N SER A 162 6.56 17.50 -2.08
CA SER A 162 5.66 18.55 -1.61
C SER A 162 4.25 18.03 -1.33
N SER A 163 3.76 17.10 -2.15
CA SER A 163 2.45 16.45 -1.99
C SER A 163 2.32 15.68 -0.68
N THR A 164 3.41 15.11 -0.19
CA THR A 164 3.47 14.37 1.08
C THR A 164 3.98 15.20 2.25
N LYS A 165 4.23 16.50 2.04
CA LYS A 165 4.73 17.42 3.08
C LYS A 165 5.98 16.90 3.78
N GLY A 166 6.96 16.39 3.01
CA GLY A 166 8.21 15.85 3.54
C GLY A 166 8.09 14.52 4.28
N SER A 167 6.94 13.86 4.23
CA SER A 167 6.74 12.56 4.88
C SER A 167 7.35 11.44 4.07
N PHE A 168 7.79 10.41 4.77
CA PHE A 168 8.29 9.16 4.22
C PHE A 168 7.63 7.96 4.91
N SER A 169 7.66 6.81 4.26
CA SER A 169 7.21 5.56 4.85
C SER A 169 7.98 4.37 4.27
N PHE A 170 8.20 3.36 5.13
CA PHE A 170 8.87 2.12 4.80
C PHE A 170 8.06 0.94 5.34
N TRP A 171 7.95 -0.12 4.57
CA TRP A 171 7.42 -1.39 5.04
C TRP A 171 8.48 -2.48 4.86
N PRO A 172 9.25 -2.79 5.91
CA PRO A 172 10.28 -3.80 5.82
C PRO A 172 9.71 -5.19 5.50
N LYS A 173 10.48 -5.95 4.74
CA LYS A 173 10.15 -7.35 4.44
C LYS A 173 10.16 -8.17 5.72
N GLU A 174 9.19 -9.08 5.83
CA GLU A 174 9.10 -10.01 6.94
C GLU A 174 10.36 -10.91 7.05
N ILE A 175 10.71 -11.28 8.27
CA ILE A 175 11.83 -12.19 8.57
C ILE A 175 11.26 -13.49 9.16
N THR A 176 11.71 -14.63 8.64
CA THR A 176 11.32 -15.93 9.16
C THR A 176 11.88 -16.17 10.56
N SER A 177 11.07 -16.79 11.42
CA SER A 177 11.46 -17.25 12.76
C SER A 177 11.53 -18.78 12.78
N ALA A 178 12.34 -19.31 13.67
CA ALA A 178 12.37 -20.75 13.94
C ALA A 178 11.19 -21.21 14.80
N ASN A 179 10.69 -20.33 15.68
CA ASN A 179 9.64 -20.66 16.65
C ASN A 179 8.47 -19.67 16.56
N LEU A 180 7.27 -20.17 16.80
CA LEU A 180 6.09 -19.32 16.99
C LEU A 180 6.16 -18.65 18.37
N ASN A 181 5.66 -17.39 18.47
CA ASN A 181 5.69 -16.55 19.66
C ASN A 181 7.12 -16.24 20.17
N GLU A 182 8.11 -16.34 19.30
CA GLU A 182 9.46 -15.86 19.61
C GLU A 182 9.47 -14.33 19.64
N THR A 183 9.99 -13.75 20.71
CA THR A 183 10.14 -12.29 20.82
C THR A 183 11.57 -11.91 20.46
N LYS A 184 11.69 -10.98 19.50
CA LYS A 184 12.98 -10.50 19.01
C LYS A 184 13.01 -8.99 18.86
N LYS A 185 14.15 -8.41 19.16
CA LYS A 185 14.44 -6.98 19.04
C LYS A 185 15.19 -6.73 17.73
N PHE A 186 14.71 -5.76 16.98
CA PHE A 186 15.30 -5.31 15.72
C PHE A 186 15.69 -3.85 15.85
N SER A 187 16.90 -3.52 15.44
CA SER A 187 17.44 -2.15 15.47
C SER A 187 17.54 -1.61 14.05
N PHE A 188 17.01 -0.41 13.85
CA PHE A 188 17.03 0.28 12.56
C PHE A 188 17.57 1.69 12.72
N THR A 189 18.05 2.25 11.62
CA THR A 189 18.46 3.64 11.52
C THR A 189 17.79 4.26 10.29
N VAL A 190 17.11 5.37 10.48
CA VAL A 190 16.68 6.23 9.38
C VAL A 190 17.76 7.27 9.13
N GLU A 191 18.22 7.36 7.89
CA GLU A 191 19.15 8.37 7.41
C GLU A 191 18.44 9.31 6.44
N ALA A 192 18.56 10.60 6.65
CA ALA A 192 18.06 11.63 5.73
C ALA A 192 19.22 12.41 5.13
N LYS A 193 19.23 12.54 3.80
CA LYS A 193 20.20 13.32 3.01
C LYS A 193 19.46 14.36 2.19
N ALA A 194 19.85 15.61 2.29
CA ALA A 194 19.36 16.70 1.45
C ALA A 194 20.52 17.57 0.97
N GLU A 195 20.39 18.15 -0.21
CA GLU A 195 21.43 19.01 -0.77
C GLU A 195 21.70 20.22 0.11
N GLY A 196 22.97 20.46 0.43
CA GLY A 196 23.40 21.57 1.30
C GLY A 196 23.14 21.39 2.79
N TYR A 197 22.83 20.18 3.23
CA TYR A 197 22.65 19.82 4.64
C TYR A 197 23.47 18.59 5.01
N PRO A 198 24.05 18.53 6.22
CA PRO A 198 24.67 17.30 6.70
C PRO A 198 23.64 16.18 6.83
N ALA A 199 24.06 14.95 6.58
CA ALA A 199 23.19 13.79 6.74
C ALA A 199 22.82 13.59 8.20
N VAL A 200 21.51 13.46 8.46
CA VAL A 200 20.99 13.19 9.81
C VAL A 200 20.62 11.73 9.92
N ARG A 201 21.01 11.10 11.02
CA ARG A 201 20.73 9.69 11.34
C ARG A 201 19.99 9.58 12.66
N GLN A 202 18.97 8.74 12.69
CA GLN A 202 18.25 8.44 13.92
C GLN A 202 18.02 6.94 14.03
N GLY A 203 18.56 6.36 15.11
CA GLY A 203 18.35 4.96 15.49
C GLY A 203 17.06 4.77 16.25
N PHE A 204 16.38 3.65 16.07
CA PHE A 204 15.24 3.20 16.86
C PHE A 204 15.18 1.67 16.90
N GLU A 205 14.39 1.13 17.79
CA GLU A 205 14.28 -0.30 18.02
C GLU A 205 12.81 -0.72 18.03
N ILE A 206 12.56 -1.91 17.48
CA ILE A 206 11.23 -2.52 17.44
C ILE A 206 11.35 -3.90 18.09
N VAL A 207 10.48 -4.20 19.02
CA VAL A 207 10.33 -5.54 19.60
C VAL A 207 9.12 -6.19 18.93
N LEU A 208 9.33 -7.31 18.27
CA LEU A 208 8.29 -8.06 17.59
C LEU A 208 8.19 -9.46 18.13
N MET A 209 6.99 -10.01 18.09
CA MET A 209 6.71 -11.43 18.35
C MET A 209 6.41 -12.10 17.01
N SER A 210 6.95 -13.31 16.81
CA SER A 210 6.70 -14.07 15.60
C SER A 210 5.26 -14.58 15.55
N GLU A 211 4.62 -14.42 14.41
CA GLU A 211 3.23 -14.80 14.12
C GLU A 211 3.21 -15.96 13.12
N SER A 212 2.13 -16.75 13.12
CA SER A 212 1.94 -17.86 12.18
C SER A 212 1.60 -17.38 10.76
N GLU A 213 1.00 -16.18 10.63
CA GLU A 213 0.54 -15.64 9.37
C GLU A 213 1.39 -14.46 8.91
N ARG A 214 1.63 -14.41 7.61
CA ARG A 214 2.27 -13.25 6.96
C ARG A 214 1.23 -12.18 6.69
N LYS A 215 1.55 -10.94 7.03
CA LYS A 215 0.74 -9.78 6.70
C LYS A 215 1.12 -9.30 5.31
N THR A 216 0.19 -9.42 4.38
CA THR A 216 0.41 -9.08 2.96
C THR A 216 -0.24 -7.76 2.53
N THR A 217 -1.08 -7.18 3.40
CA THR A 217 -1.79 -5.94 3.11
C THR A 217 -1.55 -4.90 4.21
N ILE A 218 -1.55 -3.62 3.83
CA ILE A 218 -1.37 -2.50 4.77
C ILE A 218 -2.45 -2.49 5.85
N SER A 219 -3.69 -2.89 5.51
CA SER A 219 -4.81 -2.96 6.46
C SER A 219 -4.57 -3.96 7.60
N GLN A 220 -3.75 -4.97 7.36
CA GLN A 220 -3.34 -5.96 8.38
C GLN A 220 -2.13 -5.50 9.19
N SER A 221 -1.40 -4.48 8.72
CA SER A 221 -0.19 -3.98 9.35
C SER A 221 -0.48 -2.80 10.26
N LEU A 222 0.26 -2.73 11.37
CA LEU A 222 0.27 -1.56 12.23
C LEU A 222 1.15 -0.48 11.60
N THR A 223 0.85 0.79 11.87
CA THR A 223 1.74 1.90 11.53
C THR A 223 2.47 2.39 12.77
N MET A 224 3.79 2.47 12.69
CA MET A 224 4.64 3.03 13.72
C MET A 224 5.22 4.35 13.25
N LYS A 225 4.93 5.43 13.96
CA LYS A 225 5.56 6.71 13.68
C LYS A 225 6.90 6.78 14.43
N VAL A 226 7.99 7.02 13.69
CA VAL A 226 9.29 7.37 14.27
C VAL A 226 9.35 8.88 14.49
N GLN A 227 10.31 9.32 15.29
CA GLN A 227 10.53 10.74 15.53
C GLN A 227 10.88 11.43 14.19
N ASP A 228 10.33 12.62 13.97
CA ASP A 228 10.61 13.40 12.79
C ASP A 228 12.08 13.86 12.76
N LEU A 229 12.68 13.84 11.57
CA LEU A 229 14.07 14.23 11.37
C LEU A 229 14.17 15.74 11.13
N ILE A 230 15.13 16.38 11.77
CA ILE A 230 15.32 17.84 11.64
C ILE A 230 16.71 18.11 11.07
N LEU A 231 16.75 18.78 9.93
CA LEU A 231 17.98 19.16 9.24
C LEU A 231 18.38 20.58 9.64
N PHE A 232 19.60 20.73 10.13
CA PHE A 232 20.22 22.01 10.39
C PHE A 232 21.31 22.27 9.38
N LYS A 233 21.43 23.51 8.95
CA LYS A 233 22.58 23.97 8.15
C LYS A 233 23.74 24.22 9.11
N ASP A 234 24.95 23.81 8.72
CA ASP A 234 26.20 24.15 9.42
C ASP A 234 26.48 25.66 9.33
#